data_d1936dbab5bf807865d1989fad07fc3d
#
_entry.id   d1936dbab5bf807865d1989fad07fc3d
#
_cell.length_a   1.000
_cell.length_b   1.000
_cell.length_c   1.000
_cell.angle_alpha   90.00
_cell.angle_beta   90.00
_cell.angle_gamma   90.00
#
_symmetry.space_group_name_H-M   'P 1'
#
loop_
_entity.id
_entity.type
_entity.pdbx_description
1 polymer ?
#
loop_
_entity_poly.entity_id
_entity_poly.type
_entity_poly.pdbx_seq_one_letter_code
_entity_poly.pdbx_strand_id
1 'polypeptide(L)'
;MVDILNLALPYFGLIFVGFACGKVKSLPESGLAWMNFFLLYVSLPALLFAIMSKTPFSELNNPPFLVATTLSTVAAFTLALVVGKLLGGLTLREATLAGLSGGYGNIGYMGPGLALAVLGSKAAAPTALIFCCDSIFLFTIVPLLIELSDRDHPSLIHAFGVVLKQIVLNPLIMSACFGAAVAALHIELPVALDRTITFLQNAAAPTALFVLGVTVALRPFDRVPWEVPGVIAVKLLIHPLTAFALMLAFGPFAQPWAATAVLMASLPPALNVFVIARQNDAWIESASVAVLLGTFASVVTLTSVMWAIQTGRLAFP
;
A
#
# COMPACT_ATOMS: atom_id res chain seq x y z
N MET A 1 -9.54 -21.08 12.96
CA MET A 1 -8.09 -20.80 12.92
C MET A 1 -7.41 -21.43 11.71
N VAL A 2 -7.66 -22.71 11.42
CA VAL A 2 -7.07 -23.39 10.24
C VAL A 2 -7.43 -22.68 8.93
N ASP A 3 -8.66 -22.25 8.75
CA ASP A 3 -9.12 -21.58 7.53
C ASP A 3 -8.41 -20.23 7.30
N ILE A 4 -8.12 -19.49 8.37
CA ILE A 4 -7.43 -18.19 8.28
C ILE A 4 -5.95 -18.38 7.96
N LEU A 5 -5.33 -19.39 8.56
CA LEU A 5 -3.96 -19.77 8.19
C LEU A 5 -3.89 -20.19 6.73
N ASN A 6 -4.87 -20.94 6.23
CA ASN A 6 -4.96 -21.33 4.83
C ASN A 6 -5.16 -20.12 3.89
N LEU A 7 -5.79 -19.05 4.35
CA LEU A 7 -5.93 -17.80 3.59
C LEU A 7 -4.66 -16.94 3.61
N ALA A 8 -4.00 -16.82 4.77
CA ALA A 8 -2.80 -16.01 4.93
C ALA A 8 -1.53 -16.68 4.39
N LEU A 9 -1.43 -18.01 4.59
CA LEU A 9 -0.23 -18.79 4.26
C LEU A 9 0.22 -18.66 2.80
N PRO A 10 -0.65 -18.65 1.76
CA PRO A 10 -0.20 -18.47 0.39
C PRO A 10 0.51 -17.13 0.16
N TYR A 11 0.04 -16.04 0.80
CA TYR A 11 0.65 -14.71 0.66
C TYR A 11 2.01 -14.64 1.34
N PHE A 12 2.07 -15.01 2.61
CA PHE A 12 3.35 -15.06 3.34
C PHE A 12 4.27 -16.16 2.80
N GLY A 13 3.71 -17.29 2.38
CA GLY A 13 4.45 -18.37 1.73
C GLY A 13 5.21 -17.90 0.48
N LEU A 14 4.57 -17.12 -0.39
CA LEU A 14 5.23 -16.54 -1.55
C LEU A 14 6.35 -15.56 -1.16
N ILE A 15 6.14 -14.75 -0.11
CA ILE A 15 7.20 -13.88 0.42
C ILE A 15 8.37 -14.73 0.96
N PHE A 16 8.10 -15.79 1.72
CA PHE A 16 9.14 -16.67 2.24
C PHE A 16 9.88 -17.44 1.14
N VAL A 17 9.18 -17.89 0.09
CA VAL A 17 9.81 -18.51 -1.08
C VAL A 17 10.72 -17.50 -1.77
N GLY A 18 10.26 -16.27 -2.01
CA GLY A 18 11.08 -15.19 -2.56
C GLY A 18 12.31 -14.90 -1.68
N PHE A 19 12.11 -14.81 -0.36
CA PHE A 19 13.20 -14.61 0.61
C PHE A 19 14.24 -15.74 0.55
N ALA A 20 13.80 -16.99 0.56
CA ALA A 20 14.69 -18.15 0.46
C ALA A 20 15.48 -18.14 -0.85
N CYS A 21 14.82 -17.86 -1.99
CA CYS A 21 15.49 -17.72 -3.28
C CYS A 21 16.55 -16.61 -3.28
N GLY A 22 16.23 -15.46 -2.68
CA GLY A 22 17.16 -14.33 -2.56
C GLY A 22 18.39 -14.65 -1.69
N LYS A 23 18.25 -15.48 -0.67
CA LYS A 23 19.37 -15.92 0.21
C LYS A 23 20.21 -17.02 -0.45
N VAL A 24 19.58 -17.97 -1.15
CA VAL A 24 20.29 -19.12 -1.76
C VAL A 24 21.05 -18.71 -3.05
N LYS A 25 20.47 -17.81 -3.83
CA LYS A 25 21.06 -17.30 -5.05
C LYS A 25 21.41 -15.83 -4.87
N SER A 26 22.67 -15.48 -4.99
CA SER A 26 23.15 -14.09 -5.01
C SER A 26 22.64 -13.39 -6.28
N LEU A 27 21.35 -13.07 -6.32
CA LEU A 27 20.75 -12.38 -7.45
C LEU A 27 21.20 -10.92 -7.46
N PRO A 28 21.71 -10.41 -8.59
CA PRO A 28 22.06 -9.00 -8.67
C PRO A 28 20.79 -8.14 -8.54
N GLU A 29 20.88 -6.98 -7.89
CA GLU A 29 19.75 -6.02 -7.78
C GLU A 29 19.19 -5.64 -9.17
N SER A 30 20.03 -5.63 -10.21
CA SER A 30 19.62 -5.38 -11.59
C SER A 30 18.61 -6.41 -12.13
N GLY A 31 18.64 -7.65 -11.64
CA GLY A 31 17.66 -8.69 -12.00
C GLY A 31 16.26 -8.38 -11.51
N LEU A 32 16.13 -7.68 -10.38
CA LEU A 32 14.83 -7.25 -9.86
C LEU A 32 14.23 -6.08 -10.66
N ALA A 33 15.04 -5.31 -11.39
CA ALA A 33 14.56 -4.12 -12.12
C ALA A 33 13.51 -4.51 -13.17
N TRP A 34 13.70 -5.60 -13.90
CA TRP A 34 12.75 -6.09 -14.90
C TRP A 34 11.45 -6.61 -14.28
N MET A 35 11.54 -7.29 -13.15
CA MET A 35 10.35 -7.75 -12.42
C MET A 35 9.56 -6.57 -11.86
N ASN A 36 10.23 -5.57 -11.30
CA ASN A 36 9.61 -4.34 -10.83
C ASN A 36 8.99 -3.55 -12.01
N PHE A 37 9.66 -3.49 -13.16
CA PHE A 37 9.09 -2.88 -14.37
C PHE A 37 7.80 -3.58 -14.78
N PHE A 38 7.82 -4.91 -14.89
CA PHE A 38 6.63 -5.71 -15.23
C PHE A 38 5.48 -5.44 -14.24
N LEU A 39 5.79 -5.40 -12.94
CA LEU A 39 4.79 -5.14 -11.91
C LEU A 39 4.19 -3.74 -12.04
N LEU A 40 5.03 -2.70 -12.08
CA LEU A 40 4.58 -1.31 -11.99
C LEU A 40 3.94 -0.80 -13.28
N TYR A 41 4.39 -1.29 -14.44
CA TYR A 41 3.95 -0.77 -15.74
C TYR A 41 3.04 -1.71 -16.52
N VAL A 42 2.89 -2.97 -16.11
CA VAL A 42 2.09 -3.95 -16.84
C VAL A 42 1.05 -4.62 -15.94
N SER A 43 1.47 -5.37 -14.94
CA SER A 43 0.61 -6.27 -14.20
C SER A 43 -0.32 -5.55 -13.19
N LEU A 44 0.22 -4.63 -12.39
CA LEU A 44 -0.58 -3.82 -11.46
C LEU A 44 -1.50 -2.82 -12.18
N PRO A 45 -1.08 -2.11 -13.24
CA PRO A 45 -2.00 -1.32 -14.05
C PRO A 45 -3.15 -2.16 -14.61
N ALA A 46 -2.88 -3.37 -15.12
CA ALA A 46 -3.92 -4.27 -15.60
C ALA A 46 -4.89 -4.69 -14.48
N LEU A 47 -4.38 -4.95 -13.27
CA LEU A 47 -5.19 -5.28 -12.11
C LEU A 47 -6.13 -4.12 -11.73
N LEU A 48 -5.59 -2.91 -11.59
CA LEU A 48 -6.38 -1.74 -11.21
C LEU A 48 -7.40 -1.36 -12.29
N PHE A 49 -7.00 -1.40 -13.55
CA PHE A 49 -7.91 -1.22 -14.67
C PHE A 49 -9.06 -2.24 -14.63
N ALA A 50 -8.75 -3.53 -14.48
CA ALA A 50 -9.76 -4.59 -14.43
C ALA A 50 -10.74 -4.43 -13.26
N ILE A 51 -10.24 -4.04 -12.08
CA ILE A 51 -11.07 -3.76 -10.91
C ILE A 51 -12.00 -2.58 -11.21
N MET A 52 -11.46 -1.45 -11.65
CA MET A 52 -12.21 -0.22 -11.86
C MET A 52 -13.21 -0.34 -13.02
N SER A 53 -12.84 -1.00 -14.12
CA SER A 53 -13.71 -1.16 -15.30
C SER A 53 -14.92 -2.06 -15.05
N LYS A 54 -14.83 -2.97 -14.06
CA LYS A 54 -15.91 -3.88 -13.67
C LYS A 54 -16.71 -3.38 -12.45
N THR A 55 -16.31 -2.25 -11.84
CA THR A 55 -17.02 -1.65 -10.71
C THR A 55 -18.06 -0.65 -11.21
N PRO A 56 -19.34 -0.77 -10.81
CA PRO A 56 -20.36 0.22 -11.14
C PRO A 56 -19.93 1.62 -10.70
N PHE A 57 -20.04 2.61 -11.59
CA PHE A 57 -19.60 3.98 -11.30
C PHE A 57 -20.32 4.57 -10.07
N SER A 58 -21.57 4.16 -9.83
CA SER A 58 -22.35 4.57 -8.65
C SER A 58 -21.72 4.12 -7.33
N GLU A 59 -20.99 3.01 -7.30
CA GLU A 59 -20.28 2.54 -6.12
C GLU A 59 -18.99 3.32 -5.85
N LEU A 60 -18.42 3.96 -6.88
CA LEU A 60 -17.21 4.78 -6.73
C LEU A 60 -17.48 6.12 -6.05
N ASN A 61 -18.73 6.59 -6.04
CA ASN A 61 -19.13 7.85 -5.41
C ASN A 61 -19.55 7.63 -3.95
N ASN A 62 -18.58 7.45 -3.06
CA ASN A 62 -18.80 7.29 -1.62
C ASN A 62 -17.91 8.26 -0.82
N PRO A 63 -18.26 9.58 -0.79
CA PRO A 63 -17.44 10.58 -0.11
C PRO A 63 -17.17 10.31 1.38
N PRO A 64 -18.13 9.84 2.20
CA PRO A 64 -17.85 9.52 3.60
C PRO A 64 -16.77 8.45 3.76
N PHE A 65 -16.77 7.42 2.89
CA PHE A 65 -15.76 6.38 2.90
C PHE A 65 -14.38 6.92 2.50
N LEU A 66 -14.32 7.74 1.45
CA LEU A 66 -13.07 8.36 0.99
C LEU A 66 -12.45 9.25 2.06
N VAL A 67 -13.28 10.07 2.72
CA VAL A 67 -12.84 10.95 3.81
C VAL A 67 -12.33 10.11 4.99
N ALA A 68 -13.07 9.10 5.42
CA ALA A 68 -12.70 8.29 6.57
C ALA A 68 -11.39 7.51 6.34
N THR A 69 -11.22 6.89 5.16
CA THR A 69 -9.98 6.15 4.84
C THR A 69 -8.79 7.09 4.70
N THR A 70 -8.94 8.21 4.00
CA THR A 70 -7.86 9.19 3.85
C THR A 70 -7.47 9.80 5.19
N LEU A 71 -8.43 10.14 6.06
CA LEU A 71 -8.13 10.64 7.41
C LEU A 71 -7.37 9.61 8.26
N SER A 72 -7.65 8.31 8.12
CA SER A 72 -6.88 7.28 8.83
C SER A 72 -5.43 7.25 8.38
N THR A 73 -5.19 7.38 7.08
CA THR A 73 -3.84 7.44 6.49
C THR A 73 -3.12 8.73 6.89
N VAL A 74 -3.82 9.88 6.90
CA VAL A 74 -3.28 11.17 7.40
C VAL A 74 -2.87 11.06 8.85
N ALA A 75 -3.71 10.48 9.70
CA ALA A 75 -3.43 10.30 11.13
C ALA A 75 -2.21 9.40 11.35
N ALA A 76 -2.13 8.27 10.66
CA ALA A 76 -1.00 7.35 10.74
C ALA A 76 0.30 7.99 10.21
N PHE A 77 0.24 8.68 9.08
CA PHE A 77 1.36 9.43 8.52
C PHE A 77 1.89 10.47 9.52
N THR A 78 0.99 11.31 10.05
CA THR A 78 1.35 12.39 10.97
C THR A 78 1.94 11.84 12.27
N LEU A 79 1.32 10.81 12.82
CA LEU A 79 1.81 10.19 14.06
C LEU A 79 3.20 9.55 13.87
N ALA A 80 3.42 8.83 12.77
CA ALA A 80 4.72 8.23 12.49
C ALA A 80 5.80 9.29 12.20
N LEU A 81 5.45 10.40 11.54
CA LEU A 81 6.33 11.57 11.37
C LEU A 81 6.73 12.15 12.74
N VAL A 82 5.76 12.33 13.65
CA VAL A 82 6.01 12.83 15.01
C VAL A 82 6.87 11.83 15.80
N VAL A 83 6.57 10.53 15.71
CA VAL A 83 7.39 9.47 16.33
C VAL A 83 8.83 9.53 15.82
N GLY A 84 9.03 9.66 14.51
CA GLY A 84 10.37 9.82 13.93
C GLY A 84 11.11 11.04 14.46
N LYS A 85 10.43 12.17 14.59
CA LYS A 85 11.02 13.38 15.17
C LYS A 85 11.37 13.25 16.66
N LEU A 86 10.47 12.71 17.45
CA LEU A 86 10.62 12.66 18.91
C LEU A 86 11.57 11.54 19.38
N LEU A 87 11.50 10.36 18.76
CA LEU A 87 12.33 9.22 19.15
C LEU A 87 13.64 9.16 18.37
N GLY A 88 13.62 9.50 17.09
CA GLY A 88 14.80 9.44 16.21
C GLY A 88 15.59 10.74 16.12
N GLY A 89 15.03 11.87 16.59
CA GLY A 89 15.64 13.19 16.38
C GLY A 89 15.77 13.57 14.89
N LEU A 90 14.91 12.98 14.05
CA LEU A 90 15.01 13.08 12.59
C LEU A 90 14.78 14.50 12.07
N THR A 91 15.47 14.85 11.00
CA THR A 91 15.18 16.04 10.21
C THR A 91 13.76 15.98 9.64
N LEU A 92 13.23 17.09 9.09
CA LEU A 92 11.89 17.08 8.48
C LEU A 92 11.83 16.11 7.29
N ARG A 93 12.90 16.07 6.46
CA ARG A 93 13.02 15.15 5.32
C ARG A 93 12.93 13.68 5.76
N GLU A 94 13.75 13.28 6.73
CA GLU A 94 13.75 11.92 7.27
C GLU A 94 12.44 11.56 7.98
N ALA A 95 11.90 12.48 8.80
CA ALA A 95 10.64 12.29 9.49
C ALA A 95 9.45 12.16 8.51
N THR A 96 9.50 12.83 7.35
CA THR A 96 8.52 12.66 6.27
C THR A 96 8.54 11.23 5.74
N LEU A 97 9.72 10.63 5.59
CA LEU A 97 9.86 9.24 5.14
C LEU A 97 9.43 8.23 6.23
N ALA A 98 9.66 8.55 7.51
CA ALA A 98 9.08 7.79 8.62
C ALA A 98 7.55 7.90 8.61
N GLY A 99 6.99 9.07 8.35
CA GLY A 99 5.56 9.30 8.13
C GLY A 99 5.02 8.46 6.98
N LEU A 100 5.73 8.47 5.84
CA LEU A 100 5.38 7.62 4.69
C LEU A 100 5.35 6.14 5.07
N SER A 101 6.32 5.65 5.87
CA SER A 101 6.34 4.27 6.34
C SER A 101 5.15 3.92 7.24
N GLY A 102 4.70 4.87 8.08
CA GLY A 102 3.54 4.70 8.95
C GLY A 102 2.20 4.80 8.24
N GLY A 103 2.09 5.63 7.20
CA GLY A 103 0.86 5.83 6.43
C GLY A 103 0.71 4.87 5.24
N TYR A 104 1.79 4.60 4.51
CA TYR A 104 1.75 3.86 3.25
C TYR A 104 1.89 2.35 3.45
N GLY A 105 0.77 1.66 3.47
CA GLY A 105 0.71 0.19 3.45
C GLY A 105 1.08 -0.39 2.09
N ASN A 106 1.34 -1.70 2.06
CA ASN A 106 1.58 -2.45 0.82
C ASN A 106 0.27 -2.66 0.03
N ILE A 107 -0.46 -1.54 -0.16
CA ILE A 107 -1.78 -1.50 -0.79
C ILE A 107 -1.75 -1.80 -2.29
N GLY A 108 -0.60 -1.63 -2.96
CA GLY A 108 -0.45 -1.94 -4.38
C GLY A 108 -0.14 -3.41 -4.65
N TYR A 109 0.80 -3.99 -3.91
CA TYR A 109 1.27 -5.35 -4.16
C TYR A 109 0.46 -6.42 -3.43
N MET A 110 0.15 -6.19 -2.16
CA MET A 110 -0.49 -7.20 -1.31
C MET A 110 -2.00 -6.95 -1.16
N GLY A 111 -2.39 -5.67 -1.13
CA GLY A 111 -3.75 -5.24 -0.80
C GLY A 111 -4.84 -5.86 -1.66
N PRO A 112 -4.85 -5.65 -3.00
CA PRO A 112 -5.94 -6.11 -3.85
C PRO A 112 -6.11 -7.62 -3.83
N GLY A 113 -5.01 -8.38 -3.93
CA GLY A 113 -5.07 -9.84 -3.88
C GLY A 113 -5.65 -10.34 -2.57
N LEU A 114 -5.18 -9.80 -1.45
CA LEU A 114 -5.64 -10.21 -0.12
C LEU A 114 -7.08 -9.80 0.15
N ALA A 115 -7.47 -8.57 -0.22
CA ALA A 115 -8.84 -8.08 -0.02
C ALA A 115 -9.85 -8.95 -0.78
N LEU A 116 -9.55 -9.28 -2.05
CA LEU A 116 -10.41 -10.14 -2.86
C LEU A 116 -10.48 -11.58 -2.32
N ALA A 117 -9.38 -12.12 -1.82
CA ALA A 117 -9.36 -13.48 -1.25
C ALA A 117 -10.11 -13.57 0.08
N VAL A 118 -10.00 -12.57 0.95
CA VAL A 118 -10.59 -12.57 2.30
C VAL A 118 -12.06 -12.14 2.29
N LEU A 119 -12.40 -11.13 1.47
CA LEU A 119 -13.68 -10.41 1.49
C LEU A 119 -14.50 -10.60 0.21
N GLY A 120 -13.94 -11.30 -0.79
CA GLY A 120 -14.61 -11.57 -2.06
C GLY A 120 -14.59 -10.39 -3.03
N SER A 121 -15.27 -10.59 -4.18
CA SER A 121 -15.26 -9.62 -5.30
C SER A 121 -15.82 -8.24 -4.93
N LYS A 122 -16.72 -8.15 -3.97
CA LYS A 122 -17.28 -6.88 -3.48
C LYS A 122 -16.25 -5.97 -2.78
N ALA A 123 -15.09 -6.50 -2.40
CA ALA A 123 -13.98 -5.72 -1.88
C ALA A 123 -13.18 -4.96 -2.97
N ALA A 124 -13.47 -5.22 -4.24
CA ALA A 124 -12.73 -4.61 -5.36
C ALA A 124 -12.85 -3.08 -5.38
N ALA A 125 -14.09 -2.56 -5.32
CA ALA A 125 -14.34 -1.12 -5.33
C ALA A 125 -13.66 -0.37 -4.17
N PRO A 126 -13.89 -0.73 -2.90
CA PRO A 126 -13.23 -0.04 -1.78
C PRO A 126 -11.71 -0.18 -1.83
N THR A 127 -11.16 -1.31 -2.27
CA THR A 127 -9.71 -1.50 -2.43
C THR A 127 -9.11 -0.51 -3.44
N ALA A 128 -9.74 -0.37 -4.60
CA ALA A 128 -9.27 0.55 -5.64
C ALA A 128 -9.37 2.01 -5.21
N LEU A 129 -10.46 2.39 -4.53
CA LEU A 129 -10.65 3.75 -4.00
C LEU A 129 -9.59 4.09 -2.95
N ILE A 130 -9.34 3.20 -1.99
CA ILE A 130 -8.29 3.39 -0.98
C ILE A 130 -6.94 3.55 -1.67
N PHE A 131 -6.62 2.66 -2.63
CA PHE A 131 -5.36 2.76 -3.36
C PHE A 131 -5.19 4.12 -4.04
N CYS A 132 -6.22 4.60 -4.76
CA CYS A 132 -6.16 5.89 -5.44
C CYS A 132 -6.02 7.05 -4.47
N CYS A 133 -6.86 7.12 -3.43
CA CYS A 133 -6.85 8.22 -2.47
C CYS A 133 -5.57 8.29 -1.65
N ASP A 134 -5.10 7.15 -1.14
CA ASP A 134 -3.85 7.08 -0.38
C ASP A 134 -2.65 7.43 -1.26
N SER A 135 -2.64 6.95 -2.52
CA SER A 135 -1.57 7.28 -3.46
C SER A 135 -1.56 8.78 -3.79
N ILE A 136 -2.72 9.38 -4.07
CA ILE A 136 -2.84 10.81 -4.35
C ILE A 136 -2.37 11.62 -3.13
N PHE A 137 -2.85 11.29 -1.93
CA PHE A 137 -2.46 11.96 -0.70
C PHE A 137 -0.94 11.87 -0.46
N LEU A 138 -0.39 10.66 -0.47
CA LEU A 138 1.02 10.44 -0.10
C LEU A 138 1.98 10.97 -1.17
N PHE A 139 1.66 10.80 -2.45
CA PHE A 139 2.47 11.36 -3.54
C PHE A 139 2.31 12.87 -3.70
N THR A 140 1.37 13.48 -2.97
CA THR A 140 1.25 14.93 -2.84
C THR A 140 2.03 15.43 -1.65
N ILE A 141 1.76 14.86 -0.45
CA ILE A 141 2.30 15.40 0.81
C ILE A 141 3.80 15.14 0.98
N VAL A 142 4.29 13.96 0.51
CA VAL A 142 5.70 13.59 0.70
C VAL A 142 6.65 14.50 -0.09
N PRO A 143 6.50 14.71 -1.41
CA PRO A 143 7.34 15.64 -2.16
C PRO A 143 7.21 17.08 -1.64
N LEU A 144 6.00 17.49 -1.24
CA LEU A 144 5.78 18.84 -0.68
C LEU A 144 6.58 19.05 0.61
N LEU A 145 6.51 18.10 1.56
CA LEU A 145 7.25 18.22 2.81
C LEU A 145 8.78 18.09 2.62
N ILE A 146 9.22 17.29 1.66
CA ILE A 146 10.63 17.17 1.30
C ILE A 146 11.13 18.49 0.71
N GLU A 147 10.40 19.10 -0.21
CA GLU A 147 10.74 20.41 -0.77
C GLU A 147 10.78 21.50 0.30
N LEU A 148 9.80 21.51 1.22
CA LEU A 148 9.77 22.44 2.35
C LEU A 148 10.92 22.22 3.36
N SER A 149 11.55 21.05 3.34
CA SER A 149 12.71 20.75 4.18
C SER A 149 14.01 21.33 3.62
N ASP A 150 14.03 21.70 2.36
CA ASP A 150 15.17 22.35 1.71
C ASP A 150 15.24 23.81 2.17
N ARG A 151 16.31 24.14 2.91
CA ARG A 151 16.43 25.45 3.58
C ARG A 151 16.81 26.58 2.64
N ASP A 152 17.41 26.26 1.48
CA ASP A 152 18.03 27.29 0.66
C ASP A 152 17.02 27.98 -0.28
N HIS A 153 16.04 27.28 -0.85
CA HIS A 153 15.00 27.90 -1.69
C HIS A 153 13.73 27.02 -1.82
N PRO A 154 12.83 26.98 -0.82
CA PRO A 154 11.58 26.24 -0.97
C PRO A 154 10.72 26.87 -2.08
N SER A 155 10.43 26.12 -3.13
CA SER A 155 9.58 26.56 -4.24
C SER A 155 8.28 25.78 -4.29
N LEU A 156 7.18 26.39 -3.81
CA LEU A 156 5.85 25.78 -3.87
C LEU A 156 5.40 25.52 -5.31
N ILE A 157 5.81 26.34 -6.27
CA ILE A 157 5.50 26.15 -7.69
C ILE A 157 6.22 24.90 -8.22
N HIS A 158 7.49 24.73 -7.87
CA HIS A 158 8.26 23.54 -8.23
C HIS A 158 7.65 22.29 -7.60
N ALA A 159 7.35 22.31 -6.29
CA ALA A 159 6.70 21.21 -5.59
C ALA A 159 5.36 20.83 -6.25
N PHE A 160 4.52 21.82 -6.60
CA PHE A 160 3.25 21.59 -7.30
C PHE A 160 3.47 20.91 -8.67
N GLY A 161 4.45 21.37 -9.43
CA GLY A 161 4.82 20.77 -10.72
C GLY A 161 5.27 19.31 -10.59
N VAL A 162 6.09 19.00 -9.57
CA VAL A 162 6.55 17.65 -9.26
C VAL A 162 5.36 16.76 -8.88
N VAL A 163 4.48 17.22 -7.99
CA VAL A 163 3.27 16.50 -7.57
C VAL A 163 2.36 16.20 -8.76
N LEU A 164 2.05 17.22 -9.57
CA LEU A 164 1.18 17.04 -10.73
C LEU A 164 1.78 16.02 -11.72
N LYS A 165 3.07 16.12 -11.98
CA LYS A 165 3.77 15.15 -12.83
C LYS A 165 3.73 13.73 -12.26
N GLN A 166 3.95 13.57 -10.96
CA GLN A 166 3.90 12.26 -10.31
C GLN A 166 2.50 11.63 -10.38
N ILE A 167 1.43 12.41 -10.19
CA ILE A 167 0.05 11.91 -10.29
C ILE A 167 -0.29 11.55 -11.73
N VAL A 168 -0.08 12.48 -12.68
CA VAL A 168 -0.49 12.31 -14.07
C VAL A 168 0.33 11.24 -14.80
N LEU A 169 1.61 11.06 -14.44
CA LEU A 169 2.47 10.03 -15.03
C LEU A 169 2.48 8.72 -14.25
N ASN A 170 1.73 8.62 -13.14
CA ASN A 170 1.65 7.37 -12.40
C ASN A 170 0.82 6.33 -13.17
N PRO A 171 1.43 5.23 -13.63
CA PRO A 171 0.72 4.24 -14.45
C PRO A 171 -0.44 3.57 -13.70
N LEU A 172 -0.34 3.48 -12.37
CA LEU A 172 -1.36 2.86 -11.53
C LEU A 172 -2.59 3.77 -11.39
N ILE A 173 -2.38 5.07 -11.15
CA ILE A 173 -3.47 6.06 -11.08
C ILE A 173 -4.14 6.18 -12.45
N MET A 174 -3.36 6.30 -13.52
CA MET A 174 -3.90 6.41 -14.87
C MET A 174 -4.71 5.18 -15.27
N SER A 175 -4.24 3.98 -14.96
CA SER A 175 -5.00 2.76 -15.26
C SER A 175 -6.31 2.67 -14.49
N ALA A 176 -6.33 3.10 -13.23
CA ALA A 176 -7.55 3.18 -12.44
C ALA A 176 -8.55 4.21 -13.04
N CYS A 177 -8.06 5.39 -13.45
CA CYS A 177 -8.89 6.41 -14.12
C CYS A 177 -9.45 5.90 -15.45
N PHE A 178 -8.64 5.24 -16.28
CA PHE A 178 -9.11 4.63 -17.53
C PHE A 178 -10.14 3.52 -17.27
N GLY A 179 -9.93 2.67 -16.27
CA GLY A 179 -10.90 1.67 -15.88
C GLY A 179 -12.23 2.30 -15.45
N ALA A 180 -12.19 3.34 -14.61
CA ALA A 180 -13.39 4.08 -14.20
C ALA A 180 -14.11 4.74 -15.37
N ALA A 181 -13.37 5.28 -16.35
CA ALA A 181 -13.96 5.86 -17.57
C ALA A 181 -14.66 4.79 -18.41
N VAL A 182 -14.07 3.59 -18.56
CA VAL A 182 -14.70 2.45 -19.25
C VAL A 182 -16.00 2.05 -18.55
N ALA A 183 -16.01 1.97 -17.22
CA ALA A 183 -17.21 1.68 -16.44
C ALA A 183 -18.29 2.77 -16.59
N ALA A 184 -17.90 4.05 -16.52
CA ALA A 184 -18.82 5.18 -16.65
C ALA A 184 -19.44 5.29 -18.04
N LEU A 185 -18.69 4.93 -19.09
CA LEU A 185 -19.15 4.95 -20.49
C LEU A 185 -19.82 3.64 -20.91
N HIS A 186 -19.94 2.66 -20.02
CA HIS A 186 -20.49 1.33 -20.28
C HIS A 186 -19.86 0.64 -21.50
N ILE A 187 -18.53 0.81 -21.68
CA ILE A 187 -17.81 0.22 -22.81
C ILE A 187 -17.59 -1.27 -22.55
N GLU A 188 -18.11 -2.10 -23.45
CA GLU A 188 -17.81 -3.53 -23.44
C GLU A 188 -16.44 -3.80 -24.08
N LEU A 189 -15.56 -4.44 -23.31
CA LEU A 189 -14.23 -4.79 -23.81
C LEU A 189 -14.30 -6.01 -24.76
N PRO A 190 -13.58 -6.00 -25.88
CA PRO A 190 -13.43 -7.20 -26.71
C PRO A 190 -12.91 -8.37 -25.87
N VAL A 191 -13.47 -9.57 -26.10
CA VAL A 191 -13.16 -10.78 -25.31
C VAL A 191 -11.66 -11.07 -25.25
N ALA A 192 -10.94 -10.88 -26.34
CA ALA A 192 -9.49 -11.11 -26.38
C ALA A 192 -8.73 -10.14 -25.47
N LEU A 193 -9.15 -8.87 -25.43
CA LEU A 193 -8.54 -7.85 -24.56
C LEU A 193 -8.85 -8.13 -23.08
N ASP A 194 -10.10 -8.44 -22.73
CA ASP A 194 -10.48 -8.77 -21.34
C ASP A 194 -9.71 -10.01 -20.83
N ARG A 195 -9.53 -11.04 -21.67
CA ARG A 195 -8.71 -12.20 -21.33
C ARG A 195 -7.24 -11.84 -21.11
N THR A 196 -6.67 -11.00 -21.96
CA THR A 196 -5.28 -10.54 -21.83
C THR A 196 -5.09 -9.78 -20.53
N ILE A 197 -5.98 -8.84 -20.22
CA ILE A 197 -5.99 -8.08 -18.96
C ILE A 197 -6.12 -9.05 -17.77
N THR A 198 -6.97 -10.07 -17.87
CA THR A 198 -7.14 -11.08 -16.82
C THR A 198 -5.86 -11.89 -16.57
N PHE A 199 -5.11 -12.28 -17.59
CA PHE A 199 -3.82 -12.95 -17.40
C PHE A 199 -2.80 -12.05 -16.71
N LEU A 200 -2.72 -10.78 -17.12
CA LEU A 200 -1.81 -9.81 -16.53
C LEU A 200 -2.16 -9.49 -15.06
N GLN A 201 -3.45 -9.30 -14.74
CA GLN A 201 -3.88 -9.06 -13.37
C GLN A 201 -3.59 -10.25 -12.44
N ASN A 202 -3.76 -11.47 -12.92
CA ASN A 202 -3.52 -12.68 -12.13
C ASN A 202 -2.01 -12.88 -11.82
N ALA A 203 -1.13 -12.32 -12.62
CA ALA A 203 0.30 -12.31 -12.36
C ALA A 203 0.72 -11.30 -11.29
N ALA A 204 -0.10 -10.28 -10.99
CA ALA A 204 0.27 -9.18 -10.11
C ALA A 204 0.64 -9.63 -8.70
N ALA A 205 -0.28 -10.25 -7.98
CA ALA A 205 -0.08 -10.62 -6.59
C ALA A 205 1.07 -11.63 -6.40
N PRO A 206 1.13 -12.77 -7.11
CA PRO A 206 2.20 -13.73 -6.89
C PRO A 206 3.59 -13.17 -7.25
N THR A 207 3.70 -12.42 -8.34
CA THR A 207 4.98 -11.82 -8.72
C THR A 207 5.42 -10.75 -7.71
N ALA A 208 4.51 -9.91 -7.26
CA ALA A 208 4.79 -8.86 -6.30
C ALA A 208 5.25 -9.39 -4.94
N LEU A 209 4.59 -10.43 -4.43
CA LEU A 209 4.94 -11.06 -3.15
C LEU A 209 6.30 -11.78 -3.23
N PHE A 210 6.56 -12.46 -4.33
CA PHE A 210 7.86 -13.08 -4.58
C PHE A 210 8.98 -12.04 -4.65
N VAL A 211 8.79 -10.96 -5.43
CA VAL A 211 9.76 -9.86 -5.56
C VAL A 211 9.99 -9.17 -4.22
N LEU A 212 8.93 -8.95 -3.42
CA LEU A 212 9.06 -8.42 -2.06
C LEU A 212 9.97 -9.32 -1.21
N GLY A 213 9.74 -10.64 -1.24
CA GLY A 213 10.56 -11.60 -0.52
C GLY A 213 12.04 -11.56 -0.92
N VAL A 214 12.32 -11.59 -2.23
CA VAL A 214 13.71 -11.47 -2.75
C VAL A 214 14.34 -10.14 -2.34
N THR A 215 13.60 -9.04 -2.47
CA THR A 215 14.10 -7.72 -2.10
C THR A 215 14.46 -7.64 -0.62
N VAL A 216 13.60 -8.16 0.25
CA VAL A 216 13.84 -8.24 1.70
C VAL A 216 15.09 -9.10 2.00
N ALA A 217 15.29 -10.21 1.28
CA ALA A 217 16.45 -11.09 1.46
C ALA A 217 17.79 -10.43 1.12
N LEU A 218 17.79 -9.53 0.14
CA LEU A 218 19.00 -8.85 -0.33
C LEU A 218 19.40 -7.65 0.54
N ARG A 219 18.57 -7.26 1.52
CA ARG A 219 18.85 -6.12 2.39
C ARG A 219 19.77 -6.52 3.54
N PRO A 220 20.81 -5.72 3.83
CA PRO A 220 21.58 -5.89 5.04
C PRO A 220 20.69 -5.57 6.26
N PHE A 221 20.88 -6.33 7.32
CA PHE A 221 20.22 -6.16 8.60
C PHE A 221 21.30 -6.06 9.68
N ASP A 222 21.80 -4.84 9.89
CA ASP A 222 22.88 -4.63 10.86
C ASP A 222 22.37 -4.10 12.20
N ARG A 223 21.52 -3.08 12.17
CA ARG A 223 20.95 -2.43 13.38
C ARG A 223 19.50 -2.06 13.18
N VAL A 224 18.75 -1.98 14.28
CA VAL A 224 17.38 -1.45 14.29
C VAL A 224 17.45 -0.04 14.87
N PRO A 225 17.23 1.00 14.04
CA PRO A 225 17.16 2.37 14.53
C PRO A 225 16.00 2.54 15.54
N TRP A 226 16.22 3.39 16.55
CA TRP A 226 15.33 3.52 17.71
C TRP A 226 13.87 3.89 17.35
N GLU A 227 13.70 4.69 16.32
CA GLU A 227 12.37 5.16 15.87
C GLU A 227 11.59 4.09 15.12
N VAL A 228 12.27 3.13 14.47
CA VAL A 228 11.63 2.14 13.58
C VAL A 228 10.59 1.28 14.29
N PRO A 229 10.81 0.72 15.49
CA PRO A 229 9.76 0.00 16.21
C PRO A 229 8.52 0.84 16.47
N GLY A 230 8.69 2.13 16.79
CA GLY A 230 7.59 3.07 16.99
C GLY A 230 6.80 3.32 15.71
N VAL A 231 7.49 3.53 14.57
CA VAL A 231 6.87 3.69 13.25
C VAL A 231 6.10 2.44 12.84
N ILE A 232 6.67 1.24 13.07
CA ILE A 232 5.98 -0.04 12.79
C ILE A 232 4.75 -0.20 13.68
N ALA A 233 4.83 0.15 14.97
CA ALA A 233 3.67 0.11 15.87
C ALA A 233 2.55 1.04 15.39
N VAL A 234 2.88 2.25 14.92
CA VAL A 234 1.91 3.14 14.29
C VAL A 234 1.28 2.45 13.08
N LYS A 235 2.08 1.87 12.18
CA LYS A 235 1.58 1.25 10.96
C LYS A 235 0.71 0.03 11.20
N LEU A 236 1.13 -0.88 12.07
CA LEU A 236 0.49 -2.19 12.21
C LEU A 236 -0.58 -2.23 13.31
N LEU A 237 -0.60 -1.28 14.23
CA LEU A 237 -1.56 -1.24 15.33
C LEU A 237 -2.44 0.01 15.29
N ILE A 238 -1.82 1.20 15.27
CA ILE A 238 -2.59 2.45 15.35
C ILE A 238 -3.36 2.72 14.06
N HIS A 239 -2.76 2.53 12.89
CA HIS A 239 -3.42 2.76 11.60
C HIS A 239 -4.70 1.91 11.44
N PRO A 240 -4.69 0.57 11.62
CA PRO A 240 -5.94 -0.19 11.57
C PRO A 240 -6.94 0.16 12.66
N LEU A 241 -6.51 0.55 13.86
CA LEU A 241 -7.40 1.00 14.92
C LEU A 241 -8.06 2.34 14.57
N THR A 242 -7.32 3.29 14.01
CA THR A 242 -7.87 4.57 13.52
C THR A 242 -8.81 4.35 12.35
N ALA A 243 -8.46 3.47 11.41
CA ALA A 243 -9.36 3.10 10.31
C ALA A 243 -10.67 2.50 10.86
N PHE A 244 -10.60 1.58 11.80
CA PHE A 244 -11.76 0.99 12.45
C PHE A 244 -12.63 2.05 13.13
N ALA A 245 -12.04 2.92 13.95
CA ALA A 245 -12.75 3.99 14.64
C ALA A 245 -13.44 4.95 13.67
N LEU A 246 -12.77 5.34 12.60
CA LEU A 246 -13.33 6.23 11.57
C LEU A 246 -14.44 5.54 10.75
N MET A 247 -14.32 4.23 10.47
CA MET A 247 -15.40 3.49 9.84
C MET A 247 -16.66 3.45 10.71
N LEU A 248 -16.52 3.36 12.03
CA LEU A 248 -17.66 3.47 12.96
C LEU A 248 -18.22 4.89 13.02
N ALA A 249 -17.37 5.92 12.97
CA ALA A 249 -17.80 7.31 13.10
C ALA A 249 -18.49 7.85 11.84
N PHE A 250 -18.05 7.44 10.66
CA PHE A 250 -18.58 7.92 9.38
C PHE A 250 -19.63 7.00 8.76
N GLY A 251 -19.75 5.73 9.29
CA GLY A 251 -20.72 4.76 8.82
C GLY A 251 -22.19 5.12 9.06
N PRO A 252 -23.13 4.21 8.72
CA PRO A 252 -22.87 2.81 8.34
C PRO A 252 -22.37 2.65 6.91
N PHE A 253 -21.45 1.67 6.71
CA PHE A 253 -20.97 1.29 5.39
C PHE A 253 -21.44 -0.12 5.04
N ALA A 254 -21.80 -0.34 3.78
CA ALA A 254 -22.15 -1.67 3.30
C ALA A 254 -20.97 -2.64 3.47
N GLN A 255 -21.28 -3.88 3.82
CA GLN A 255 -20.26 -4.94 3.81
C GLN A 255 -19.85 -5.25 2.35
N PRO A 256 -18.52 -5.39 2.06
CA PRO A 256 -17.38 -5.45 2.97
C PRO A 256 -16.54 -4.16 3.07
N TRP A 257 -17.11 -2.97 2.81
CA TRP A 257 -16.39 -1.69 2.70
C TRP A 257 -15.56 -1.37 3.95
N ALA A 258 -16.18 -1.36 5.11
CA ALA A 258 -15.48 -1.07 6.37
C ALA A 258 -14.41 -2.13 6.69
N ALA A 259 -14.71 -3.40 6.46
CA ALA A 259 -13.75 -4.49 6.63
C ALA A 259 -12.54 -4.32 5.68
N THR A 260 -12.79 -3.90 4.42
CA THR A 260 -11.72 -3.63 3.46
C THR A 260 -10.83 -2.48 3.94
N ALA A 261 -11.39 -1.40 4.47
CA ALA A 261 -10.63 -0.27 4.98
C ALA A 261 -9.67 -0.70 6.12
N VAL A 262 -10.17 -1.47 7.09
CA VAL A 262 -9.34 -1.96 8.19
C VAL A 262 -8.29 -2.96 7.72
N LEU A 263 -8.63 -3.86 6.79
CA LEU A 263 -7.70 -4.82 6.21
C LEU A 263 -6.56 -4.10 5.45
N MET A 264 -6.89 -3.10 4.63
CA MET A 264 -5.91 -2.31 3.88
C MET A 264 -5.00 -1.49 4.80
N ALA A 265 -5.56 -0.90 5.87
CA ALA A 265 -4.79 -0.18 6.88
C ALA A 265 -3.83 -1.11 7.66
N SER A 266 -4.16 -2.42 7.79
CA SER A 266 -3.36 -3.41 8.51
C SER A 266 -2.17 -3.97 7.71
N LEU A 267 -2.06 -3.62 6.43
CA LEU A 267 -0.96 -4.08 5.58
C LEU A 267 0.40 -3.53 6.07
N PRO A 268 1.49 -4.29 5.91
CA PRO A 268 2.83 -3.83 6.29
C PRO A 268 3.25 -2.62 5.45
N PRO A 269 4.32 -1.89 5.85
CA PRO A 269 4.87 -0.80 5.06
C PRO A 269 5.18 -1.23 3.63
N ALA A 270 4.87 -0.38 2.66
CA ALA A 270 5.11 -0.66 1.25
C ALA A 270 6.61 -0.66 0.92
N LEU A 271 7.03 -1.51 -0.02
CA LEU A 271 8.40 -1.50 -0.56
C LEU A 271 8.79 -0.13 -1.14
N ASN A 272 7.83 0.59 -1.70
CA ASN A 272 8.04 1.92 -2.27
C ASN A 272 8.58 2.94 -1.25
N VAL A 273 8.35 2.75 0.05
CA VAL A 273 8.96 3.59 1.11
C VAL A 273 10.48 3.59 0.99
N PHE A 274 11.08 2.42 0.83
CA PHE A 274 12.53 2.30 0.64
C PHE A 274 12.98 2.93 -0.69
N VAL A 275 12.23 2.74 -1.77
CA VAL A 275 12.55 3.32 -3.08
C VAL A 275 12.56 4.85 -3.00
N ILE A 276 11.55 5.45 -2.37
CA ILE A 276 11.43 6.89 -2.18
C ILE A 276 12.53 7.43 -1.24
N ALA A 277 12.83 6.70 -0.17
CA ALA A 277 13.95 7.03 0.73
C ALA A 277 15.27 7.10 -0.03
N ARG A 278 15.51 6.14 -0.92
CA ARG A 278 16.71 6.08 -1.77
C ARG A 278 16.78 7.20 -2.80
N GLN A 279 15.64 7.55 -3.42
CA GLN A 279 15.55 8.66 -4.37
C GLN A 279 15.84 10.04 -3.73
N ASN A 280 15.54 10.15 -2.43
CA ASN A 280 15.75 11.39 -1.66
C ASN A 280 17.02 11.36 -0.81
N ASP A 281 17.83 10.32 -0.91
CA ASP A 281 19.07 10.13 -0.14
C ASP A 281 18.89 10.38 1.38
N ALA A 282 17.77 9.91 1.95
CA ALA A 282 17.39 10.15 3.33
C ALA A 282 16.71 8.93 3.95
N TRP A 283 17.01 8.64 5.22
CA TRP A 283 16.38 7.57 6.03
C TRP A 283 16.42 6.17 5.38
N ILE A 284 17.40 5.90 4.52
CA ILE A 284 17.46 4.70 3.65
C ILE A 284 17.54 3.41 4.47
N GLU A 285 18.44 3.37 5.46
CA GLU A 285 18.65 2.20 6.30
C GLU A 285 17.39 1.90 7.13
N SER A 286 16.87 2.91 7.81
CA SER A 286 15.63 2.80 8.61
C SER A 286 14.43 2.40 7.77
N ALA A 287 14.28 2.92 6.55
CA ALA A 287 13.21 2.53 5.62
C ALA A 287 13.31 1.04 5.24
N SER A 288 14.53 0.56 4.97
CA SER A 288 14.78 -0.86 4.70
C SER A 288 14.38 -1.74 5.87
N VAL A 289 14.82 -1.37 7.09
CA VAL A 289 14.50 -2.09 8.33
C VAL A 289 12.99 -2.03 8.62
N ALA A 290 12.34 -0.89 8.41
CA ALA A 290 10.90 -0.73 8.62
C ALA A 290 10.07 -1.65 7.70
N VAL A 291 10.43 -1.73 6.42
CA VAL A 291 9.77 -2.64 5.46
C VAL A 291 9.99 -4.09 5.87
N LEU A 292 11.23 -4.47 6.20
CA LEU A 292 11.59 -5.83 6.61
C LEU A 292 10.85 -6.26 7.89
N LEU A 293 11.08 -5.54 8.99
CA LEU A 293 10.47 -5.87 10.27
C LEU A 293 8.96 -5.74 10.25
N GLY A 294 8.44 -4.70 9.56
CA GLY A 294 7.01 -4.52 9.37
C GLY A 294 6.37 -5.71 8.64
N THR A 295 7.04 -6.23 7.60
CA THR A 295 6.55 -7.42 6.87
C THR A 295 6.53 -8.65 7.78
N PHE A 296 7.58 -8.91 8.55
CA PHE A 296 7.58 -10.04 9.48
C PHE A 296 6.55 -9.87 10.62
N ALA A 297 6.47 -8.69 11.22
CA ALA A 297 5.50 -8.42 12.28
C ALA A 297 4.04 -8.52 11.76
N SER A 298 3.81 -8.16 10.51
CA SER A 298 2.48 -8.26 9.88
C SER A 298 1.97 -9.70 9.75
N VAL A 299 2.84 -10.70 9.77
CA VAL A 299 2.39 -12.11 9.81
C VAL A 299 1.43 -12.34 10.98
N VAL A 300 1.73 -11.76 12.13
CA VAL A 300 0.88 -11.88 13.33
C VAL A 300 -0.26 -10.86 13.30
N THR A 301 0.04 -9.58 13.09
CA THR A 301 -0.98 -8.52 13.22
C THR A 301 -2.04 -8.61 12.14
N LEU A 302 -1.65 -8.79 10.87
CA LEU A 302 -2.58 -8.90 9.75
C LEU A 302 -3.42 -10.19 9.84
N THR A 303 -2.81 -11.33 10.20
CA THR A 303 -3.55 -12.58 10.42
C THR A 303 -4.57 -12.44 11.56
N SER A 304 -4.23 -11.71 12.61
CA SER A 304 -5.16 -11.42 13.71
C SER A 304 -6.34 -10.55 13.26
N VAL A 305 -6.09 -9.53 12.42
CA VAL A 305 -7.16 -8.70 11.85
C VAL A 305 -8.04 -9.52 10.91
N MET A 306 -7.46 -10.35 10.03
CA MET A 306 -8.22 -11.26 9.17
C MET A 306 -9.12 -12.20 9.99
N TRP A 307 -8.59 -12.75 11.07
CA TRP A 307 -9.35 -13.58 11.99
C TRP A 307 -10.50 -12.81 12.63
N ALA A 308 -10.26 -11.60 13.11
CA ALA A 308 -11.29 -10.79 13.75
C ALA A 308 -12.42 -10.40 12.77
N ILE A 309 -12.07 -10.12 11.51
CA ILE A 309 -13.03 -9.86 10.43
C ILE A 309 -13.88 -11.11 10.15
N GLN A 310 -13.24 -12.26 9.89
CA GLN A 310 -13.95 -13.47 9.50
C GLN A 310 -14.80 -14.09 10.62
N THR A 311 -14.41 -13.88 11.88
CA THR A 311 -15.18 -14.35 13.04
C THR A 311 -16.25 -13.37 13.49
N GLY A 312 -16.43 -12.23 12.79
CA GLY A 312 -17.41 -11.21 13.15
C GLY A 312 -17.08 -10.46 14.45
N ARG A 313 -15.84 -10.57 14.96
CA ARG A 313 -15.39 -9.83 16.15
C ARG A 313 -15.13 -8.35 15.85
N LEU A 314 -14.78 -8.01 14.62
CA LEU A 314 -14.85 -6.66 14.10
C LEU A 314 -16.25 -6.47 13.48
N ALA A 315 -17.22 -6.15 14.33
CA ALA A 315 -18.58 -5.83 13.90
C ALA A 315 -18.64 -4.38 13.41
N PHE A 316 -19.13 -4.20 12.20
CA PHE A 316 -19.49 -2.91 11.65
C PHE A 316 -21.02 -2.81 11.62
N PRO A 317 -21.61 -1.73 12.09
CA PRO A 317 -23.06 -1.53 12.12
C PRO A 317 -23.69 -1.44 10.73
#